data_31e35756e28e65de2cfa292c9cfc7057
#
_entry.id   31e35756e28e65de2cfa292c9cfc7057
#
_cell.length_a   1.000
_cell.length_b   1.000
_cell.length_c   1.000
_cell.angle_alpha   90.00
_cell.angle_beta   90.00
_cell.angle_gamma   90.00
#
_symmetry.space_group_name_H-M   'P 1'
#
loop_
_entity.id
_entity.type
_entity.pdbx_description
1 polymer ?
#
loop_
_entity_poly.entity_id
_entity_poly.type
_entity_poly.pdbx_seq_one_letter_code
_entity_poly.pdbx_strand_id
1 'polypeptide(L)'
;MISNTSNSNKFERRNFTTEPRMVMKKIMNFNIINNKAYFILAILLVTAIFNHSCENPNNITPPPADVGFISSEIIDEITFEELLELTQEKTFKYFWDFAEPVSGLAREDSGRPNIITMGGSGFAIASFTVAVERGWISRDEGIERMEKVISFLEGAQKYHGAFSHWYDSSGNTIQFSQLDDGGDIVETALLMQGLLIARQYFSENSTEETIIRNKITTLWEAVEWTWYTQGQNKI
;
A
#
# COMPACT_ATOMS: atom_id res chain seq x y z
N MET A 1 22.81 -39.90 -58.65
CA MET A 1 22.88 -40.72 -57.46
C MET A 1 23.30 -39.84 -56.32
N ILE A 2 22.36 -39.36 -55.52
CA ILE A 2 22.64 -38.53 -54.33
C ILE A 2 21.82 -39.20 -53.23
N SER A 3 22.51 -39.78 -52.25
CA SER A 3 21.92 -40.43 -51.07
C SER A 3 21.65 -39.39 -50.00
N ASN A 4 20.36 -39.23 -49.62
CA ASN A 4 19.94 -38.49 -48.47
C ASN A 4 20.05 -39.38 -47.21
N THR A 5 20.85 -38.95 -46.25
CA THR A 5 20.85 -39.51 -44.89
C THR A 5 20.11 -38.53 -43.97
N SER A 6 18.92 -38.88 -43.56
CA SER A 6 18.13 -38.14 -42.55
C SER A 6 18.66 -38.49 -41.15
N ASN A 7 19.12 -37.51 -40.43
CA ASN A 7 19.55 -37.63 -39.04
C ASN A 7 18.36 -37.27 -38.15
N SER A 8 17.68 -38.28 -37.56
CA SER A 8 16.58 -38.08 -36.63
C SER A 8 17.11 -37.90 -35.21
N ASN A 9 17.16 -36.68 -34.74
CA ASN A 9 17.40 -36.36 -33.32
C ASN A 9 16.21 -36.78 -32.46
N LYS A 10 16.37 -37.87 -31.74
CA LYS A 10 15.45 -38.39 -30.74
C LYS A 10 15.54 -37.49 -29.49
N PHE A 11 14.53 -36.65 -29.28
CA PHE A 11 14.40 -35.84 -28.06
C PHE A 11 13.89 -36.76 -26.94
N GLU A 12 14.75 -37.11 -26.01
CA GLU A 12 14.44 -37.93 -24.84
C GLU A 12 13.67 -37.10 -23.83
N ARG A 13 12.36 -37.33 -23.65
CA ARG A 13 11.54 -36.72 -22.62
C ARG A 13 11.91 -37.27 -21.26
N ARG A 14 12.59 -36.49 -20.44
CA ARG A 14 12.75 -36.82 -19.02
C ARG A 14 11.42 -36.58 -18.32
N ASN A 15 10.82 -37.63 -17.81
CA ASN A 15 9.65 -37.58 -16.94
C ASN A 15 10.07 -37.03 -15.58
N PHE A 16 9.75 -35.78 -15.31
CA PHE A 16 9.80 -35.20 -13.97
C PHE A 16 8.45 -35.47 -13.26
N THR A 17 8.35 -36.62 -12.59
CA THR A 17 7.29 -36.86 -11.61
C THR A 17 7.81 -36.44 -10.22
N THR A 18 7.82 -35.14 -9.93
CA THR A 18 7.91 -34.66 -8.56
C THR A 18 6.52 -34.24 -8.14
N GLU A 19 6.04 -34.82 -7.03
CA GLU A 19 4.69 -34.59 -6.53
C GLU A 19 4.43 -33.07 -6.31
N PRO A 20 3.34 -32.52 -6.85
CA PRO A 20 3.02 -31.07 -6.73
C PRO A 20 2.89 -30.57 -5.28
N ARG A 21 2.55 -31.47 -4.35
CA ARG A 21 2.41 -31.15 -2.93
C ARG A 21 3.71 -30.77 -2.21
N MET A 22 4.85 -31.36 -2.62
CA MET A 22 6.13 -31.08 -1.96
C MET A 22 6.74 -29.75 -2.43
N VAL A 23 6.53 -29.39 -3.69
CA VAL A 23 6.96 -28.10 -4.26
C VAL A 23 6.13 -26.96 -3.68
N MET A 24 4.81 -27.11 -3.55
CA MET A 24 3.94 -26.08 -2.95
C MET A 24 4.28 -25.84 -1.48
N LYS A 25 4.54 -26.87 -0.66
CA LYS A 25 4.97 -26.69 0.73
C LYS A 25 6.31 -25.95 0.85
N LYS A 26 7.25 -26.18 -0.07
CA LYS A 26 8.55 -25.52 -0.06
C LYS A 26 8.45 -24.06 -0.51
N ILE A 27 7.56 -23.75 -1.47
CA ILE A 27 7.27 -22.39 -1.93
C ILE A 27 6.50 -21.61 -0.84
N MET A 28 5.52 -22.23 -0.18
CA MET A 28 4.80 -21.58 0.93
C MET A 28 5.71 -21.28 2.12
N ASN A 29 6.60 -22.21 2.53
CA ASN A 29 7.55 -21.93 3.61
C ASN A 29 8.61 -20.88 3.22
N PHE A 30 9.04 -20.82 1.96
CA PHE A 30 9.98 -19.81 1.48
C PHE A 30 9.33 -18.41 1.45
N ASN A 31 8.05 -18.31 1.07
CA ASN A 31 7.30 -17.06 1.08
C ASN A 31 7.03 -16.54 2.49
N ILE A 32 6.77 -17.41 3.48
CA ILE A 32 6.53 -16.99 4.87
C ILE A 32 7.80 -16.40 5.50
N ILE A 33 8.97 -16.99 5.23
CA ILE A 33 10.25 -16.52 5.78
C ILE A 33 10.68 -15.20 5.10
N ASN A 34 10.50 -15.08 3.80
CA ASN A 34 10.83 -13.84 3.07
C ASN A 34 9.85 -12.71 3.40
N ASN A 35 8.55 -12.99 3.57
CA ASN A 35 7.58 -11.98 3.96
C ASN A 35 7.89 -11.36 5.33
N LYS A 36 8.39 -12.14 6.30
CA LYS A 36 8.82 -11.60 7.60
C LYS A 36 10.02 -10.66 7.46
N ALA A 37 10.99 -11.00 6.62
CA ALA A 37 12.18 -10.16 6.40
C ALA A 37 11.82 -8.84 5.67
N TYR A 38 10.98 -8.88 4.65
CA TYR A 38 10.53 -7.68 3.94
C TYR A 38 9.62 -6.81 4.81
N PHE A 39 8.81 -7.41 5.69
CA PHE A 39 7.95 -6.67 6.62
C PHE A 39 8.77 -5.94 7.69
N ILE A 40 9.81 -6.57 8.24
CA ILE A 40 10.76 -5.92 9.16
C ILE A 40 11.52 -4.80 8.46
N LEU A 41 11.94 -5.01 7.21
CA LEU A 41 12.62 -3.99 6.41
C LEU A 41 11.70 -2.79 6.12
N ALA A 42 10.43 -3.03 5.84
CA ALA A 42 9.43 -1.98 5.62
C ALA A 42 9.18 -1.17 6.91
N ILE A 43 9.09 -1.81 8.07
CA ILE A 43 8.97 -1.13 9.37
C ILE A 43 10.24 -0.31 9.67
N LEU A 44 11.44 -0.84 9.41
CA LEU A 44 12.68 -0.12 9.61
C LEU A 44 12.84 1.05 8.63
N LEU A 45 12.34 0.94 7.40
CA LEU A 45 12.33 2.05 6.44
C LEU A 45 11.36 3.16 6.87
N VAL A 46 10.19 2.80 7.35
CA VAL A 46 9.18 3.74 7.88
C VAL A 46 9.74 4.48 9.09
N THR A 47 10.39 3.77 10.04
CA THR A 47 11.02 4.41 11.21
C THR A 47 12.21 5.30 10.85
N ALA A 48 12.95 4.99 9.78
CA ALA A 48 14.05 5.83 9.31
C ALA A 48 13.57 7.15 8.68
N ILE A 49 12.43 7.15 8.00
CA ILE A 49 11.84 8.34 7.39
C ILE A 49 11.29 9.29 8.47
N PHE A 50 10.69 8.76 9.55
CA PHE A 50 10.17 9.56 10.66
C PHE A 50 11.25 10.21 11.54
N ASN A 51 12.51 9.72 11.51
CA ASN A 51 13.59 10.31 12.30
C ASN A 51 14.25 11.57 11.69
N HIS A 52 13.82 12.03 10.51
CA HIS A 52 14.40 13.23 9.87
C HIS A 52 13.56 14.50 10.03
N SER A 53 12.40 14.42 10.69
CA SER A 53 11.60 15.61 11.04
C SER A 53 11.84 15.96 12.52
N CYS A 54 13.05 16.35 12.87
CA CYS A 54 13.34 16.92 14.20
C CYS A 54 12.89 18.39 14.23
N GLU A 55 11.61 18.64 14.43
CA GLU A 55 11.16 19.90 15.01
C GLU A 55 11.27 19.84 16.55
N ASN A 56 11.68 20.96 17.11
CA ASN A 56 11.95 21.29 18.52
C ASN A 56 11.13 20.46 19.53
N PRO A 57 11.74 19.67 20.43
CA PRO A 57 11.06 18.77 21.36
C PRO A 57 10.16 19.47 22.40
N ASN A 58 10.10 20.78 22.41
CA ASN A 58 9.33 21.56 23.39
C ASN A 58 7.91 21.96 22.90
N ASN A 59 7.48 21.53 21.70
CA ASN A 59 6.17 21.88 21.14
C ASN A 59 5.28 20.66 20.82
N ILE A 60 5.51 19.53 21.51
CA ILE A 60 4.67 18.35 21.38
C ILE A 60 3.39 18.60 22.18
N THR A 61 2.32 18.97 21.51
CA THR A 61 0.99 18.80 22.09
C THR A 61 0.78 17.29 22.28
N PRO A 62 0.43 16.85 23.51
CA PRO A 62 0.20 15.43 23.74
C PRO A 62 -0.91 14.94 22.79
N PRO A 63 -0.81 13.72 22.23
CA PRO A 63 -1.88 13.14 21.45
C PRO A 63 -3.17 13.12 22.27
N PRO A 64 -4.36 13.15 21.59
CA PRO A 64 -5.63 13.11 22.30
C PRO A 64 -5.64 11.91 23.26
N ALA A 65 -6.22 12.11 24.44
CA ALA A 65 -6.15 11.22 25.60
C ALA A 65 -6.70 9.80 25.40
N ASP A 66 -7.13 9.43 24.19
CA ASP A 66 -7.72 8.13 23.83
C ASP A 66 -6.79 7.23 23.00
N VAL A 67 -5.54 7.59 22.84
CA VAL A 67 -4.51 6.64 22.39
C VAL A 67 -4.12 5.84 23.63
N GLY A 68 -4.83 4.75 23.89
CA GLY A 68 -4.59 3.91 25.05
C GLY A 68 -3.13 3.48 25.14
N PHE A 69 -2.36 4.13 26.02
CA PHE A 69 -1.02 3.68 26.37
C PHE A 69 -1.14 2.29 26.98
N ILE A 70 -0.41 1.33 26.44
CA ILE A 70 -0.26 0.03 27.09
C ILE A 70 0.49 0.31 28.39
N SER A 71 -0.13 0.00 29.54
CA SER A 71 0.55 0.14 30.83
C SER A 71 1.74 -0.81 30.91
N SER A 72 2.79 -0.43 31.64
CA SER A 72 3.96 -1.28 31.84
C SER A 72 3.62 -2.66 32.42
N GLU A 73 2.53 -2.78 33.16
CA GLU A 73 2.04 -4.04 33.72
C GLU A 73 1.56 -5.03 32.65
N ILE A 74 1.04 -4.53 31.50
CA ILE A 74 0.60 -5.38 30.40
C ILE A 74 1.78 -5.93 29.59
N ILE A 75 2.88 -5.19 29.54
CA ILE A 75 4.08 -5.58 28.74
C ILE A 75 4.76 -6.81 29.32
N ASP A 76 4.72 -7.01 30.63
CA ASP A 76 5.39 -8.12 31.30
C ASP A 76 4.62 -9.47 31.15
N GLU A 77 3.34 -9.42 30.75
CA GLU A 77 2.49 -10.60 30.59
C GLU A 77 2.21 -10.98 29.12
N ILE A 78 2.55 -10.12 28.15
CA ILE A 78 2.24 -10.31 26.74
C ILE A 78 3.39 -11.04 26.01
N THR A 79 3.06 -12.05 25.23
CA THR A 79 4.03 -12.74 24.37
C THR A 79 4.48 -11.84 23.23
N PHE A 80 5.61 -12.18 22.59
CA PHE A 80 6.10 -11.44 21.43
C PHE A 80 5.11 -11.45 20.26
N GLU A 81 4.45 -12.56 20.03
CA GLU A 81 3.42 -12.72 19.00
C GLU A 81 2.21 -11.83 19.28
N GLU A 82 1.73 -11.78 20.50
CA GLU A 82 0.62 -10.92 20.90
C GLU A 82 0.98 -9.44 20.84
N LEU A 83 2.22 -9.06 21.22
CA LEU A 83 2.71 -7.70 21.08
C LEU A 83 2.80 -7.29 19.61
N LEU A 84 3.26 -8.18 18.73
CA LEU A 84 3.34 -7.93 17.30
C LEU A 84 1.96 -7.74 16.68
N GLU A 85 1.00 -8.60 17.03
CA GLU A 85 -0.39 -8.50 16.56
C GLU A 85 -1.01 -7.17 17.02
N LEU A 86 -0.89 -6.86 18.31
CA LEU A 86 -1.40 -5.61 18.87
C LEU A 86 -0.78 -4.38 18.21
N THR A 87 0.53 -4.39 17.95
CA THR A 87 1.23 -3.29 17.28
C THR A 87 0.71 -3.09 15.87
N GLN A 88 0.49 -4.18 15.12
CA GLN A 88 -0.06 -4.12 13.76
C GLN A 88 -1.47 -3.57 13.76
N GLU A 89 -2.35 -4.07 14.65
CA GLU A 89 -3.72 -3.59 14.76
C GLU A 89 -3.78 -2.11 15.13
N LYS A 90 -2.98 -1.67 16.10
CA LYS A 90 -2.92 -0.26 16.52
C LYS A 90 -2.38 0.65 15.41
N THR A 91 -1.39 0.17 14.65
CA THR A 91 -0.88 0.89 13.48
C THR A 91 -1.95 1.00 12.39
N PHE A 92 -2.69 -0.07 12.12
CA PHE A 92 -3.82 -0.05 11.20
C PHE A 92 -4.89 0.98 11.63
N LYS A 93 -5.22 1.07 12.92
CA LYS A 93 -6.20 2.02 13.43
C LYS A 93 -5.84 3.48 13.16
N TYR A 94 -4.56 3.84 13.09
CA TYR A 94 -4.16 5.16 12.63
C TYR A 94 -4.70 5.45 11.21
N PHE A 95 -4.60 4.51 10.31
CA PHE A 95 -5.09 4.66 8.94
C PHE A 95 -6.60 4.50 8.81
N TRP A 96 -7.24 3.78 9.71
CA TRP A 96 -8.66 3.48 9.63
C TRP A 96 -9.52 4.46 10.41
N ASP A 97 -9.25 4.62 11.70
CA ASP A 97 -10.05 5.45 12.62
C ASP A 97 -9.72 6.93 12.48
N PHE A 98 -8.45 7.25 12.22
CA PHE A 98 -7.97 8.62 12.07
C PHE A 98 -7.91 9.10 10.62
N ALA A 99 -8.40 8.32 9.65
CA ALA A 99 -8.51 8.74 8.26
C ALA A 99 -9.24 10.09 8.12
N GLU A 100 -8.95 10.82 7.04
CA GLU A 100 -9.73 12.01 6.71
C GLU A 100 -11.18 11.58 6.34
N PRO A 101 -12.22 12.16 6.99
CA PRO A 101 -13.56 11.56 6.95
C PRO A 101 -14.28 11.70 5.61
N VAL A 102 -13.92 12.67 4.75
CA VAL A 102 -14.52 12.82 3.42
C VAL A 102 -13.92 11.87 2.41
N SER A 103 -12.60 11.79 2.36
CA SER A 103 -11.83 11.00 1.40
C SER A 103 -11.62 9.54 1.83
N GLY A 104 -11.57 9.27 3.14
CA GLY A 104 -11.13 7.98 3.69
C GLY A 104 -9.64 7.71 3.56
N LEU A 105 -8.84 8.71 3.12
CA LEU A 105 -7.40 8.65 2.93
C LEU A 105 -6.63 9.02 4.20
N ALA A 106 -5.35 8.72 4.22
CA ALA A 106 -4.48 9.03 5.35
C ALA A 106 -4.26 10.53 5.50
N ARG A 107 -4.31 11.01 6.74
CA ARG A 107 -3.83 12.34 7.08
C ARG A 107 -2.31 12.37 7.12
N GLU A 108 -1.73 13.53 6.94
CA GLU A 108 -0.28 13.70 7.01
C GLU A 108 0.26 13.31 8.40
N ASP A 109 -0.32 13.91 9.42
CA ASP A 109 -0.02 13.59 10.82
C ASP A 109 -1.15 14.08 11.75
N SER A 110 -1.01 13.82 13.05
CA SER A 110 -1.99 14.26 14.06
C SER A 110 -2.02 15.77 14.29
N GLY A 111 -0.94 16.47 13.99
CA GLY A 111 -0.83 17.93 14.11
C GLY A 111 -1.41 18.68 12.92
N ARG A 112 -1.58 18.00 11.78
CA ARG A 112 -2.11 18.54 10.53
C ARG A 112 -3.31 17.72 10.03
N PRO A 113 -4.41 17.65 10.79
CA PRO A 113 -5.52 16.74 10.50
C PRO A 113 -6.33 17.09 9.24
N ASN A 114 -6.12 18.28 8.67
CA ASN A 114 -6.80 18.74 7.46
C ASN A 114 -5.97 18.49 6.18
N ILE A 115 -4.78 17.91 6.31
CA ILE A 115 -3.90 17.60 5.18
C ILE A 115 -3.96 16.10 4.91
N ILE A 116 -4.32 15.76 3.67
CA ILE A 116 -4.30 14.39 3.14
C ILE A 116 -2.96 14.18 2.45
N THR A 117 -2.25 13.08 2.76
CA THR A 117 -0.99 12.70 2.13
C THR A 117 -1.18 11.53 1.17
N MET A 118 -0.61 11.60 -0.04
CA MET A 118 -0.86 10.56 -1.04
C MET A 118 -0.03 9.30 -0.83
N GLY A 119 1.24 9.42 -0.54
CA GLY A 119 2.08 8.25 -0.27
C GLY A 119 1.66 7.51 0.99
N GLY A 120 1.37 8.24 2.08
CA GLY A 120 0.80 7.67 3.29
C GLY A 120 -0.53 6.96 3.03
N SER A 121 -1.35 7.50 2.13
CA SER A 121 -2.61 6.87 1.70
C SER A 121 -2.38 5.55 0.94
N GLY A 122 -1.29 5.43 0.17
CA GLY A 122 -0.91 4.17 -0.46
C GLY A 122 -0.64 3.06 0.57
N PHE A 123 0.08 3.39 1.65
CA PHE A 123 0.29 2.45 2.76
C PHE A 123 -1.02 2.14 3.50
N ALA A 124 -1.88 3.12 3.71
CA ALA A 124 -3.21 2.92 4.30
C ALA A 124 -4.03 1.92 3.49
N ILE A 125 -4.13 2.11 2.18
CA ILE A 125 -4.88 1.22 1.27
C ILE A 125 -4.32 -0.20 1.31
N ALA A 126 -3.00 -0.38 1.31
CA ALA A 126 -2.38 -1.69 1.44
C ALA A 126 -2.74 -2.35 2.79
N SER A 127 -2.81 -1.57 3.88
CA SER A 127 -3.18 -2.08 5.20
C SER A 127 -4.63 -2.54 5.31
N PHE A 128 -5.55 -2.01 4.47
CA PHE A 128 -6.96 -2.47 4.45
C PHE A 128 -7.06 -3.96 4.07
N THR A 129 -6.23 -4.42 3.14
CA THR A 129 -6.21 -5.84 2.76
C THR A 129 -5.74 -6.74 3.90
N VAL A 130 -4.74 -6.28 4.66
CA VAL A 130 -4.26 -6.98 5.87
C VAL A 130 -5.36 -7.02 6.94
N ALA A 131 -6.06 -5.92 7.14
CA ALA A 131 -7.12 -5.81 8.15
C ALA A 131 -8.30 -6.75 7.86
N VAL A 132 -8.69 -6.91 6.59
CA VAL A 132 -9.71 -7.89 6.19
C VAL A 132 -9.22 -9.32 6.45
N GLU A 133 -7.98 -9.67 6.06
CA GLU A 133 -7.40 -11.00 6.30
C GLU A 133 -7.24 -11.34 7.78
N ARG A 134 -7.00 -10.33 8.62
CA ARG A 134 -6.90 -10.48 10.07
C ARG A 134 -8.26 -10.45 10.79
N GLY A 135 -9.34 -10.10 10.08
CA GLY A 135 -10.67 -9.95 10.66
C GLY A 135 -10.82 -8.73 11.56
N TRP A 136 -9.95 -7.71 11.43
CA TRP A 136 -10.09 -6.42 12.14
C TRP A 136 -11.22 -5.58 11.55
N ILE A 137 -11.48 -5.74 10.26
CA ILE A 137 -12.64 -5.22 9.55
C ILE A 137 -13.23 -6.32 8.67
N SER A 138 -14.51 -6.21 8.32
CA SER A 138 -15.14 -7.09 7.34
C SER A 138 -14.71 -6.72 5.92
N ARG A 139 -14.89 -7.66 4.97
CA ARG A 139 -14.64 -7.40 3.55
C ARG A 139 -15.52 -6.29 3.01
N ASP A 140 -16.78 -6.25 3.43
CA ASP A 140 -17.74 -5.21 3.01
C ASP A 140 -17.31 -3.82 3.49
N GLU A 141 -16.82 -3.69 4.72
CA GLU A 141 -16.25 -2.43 5.22
C GLU A 141 -15.01 -2.00 4.41
N GLY A 142 -14.17 -2.98 4.02
CA GLY A 142 -13.03 -2.73 3.14
C GLY A 142 -13.46 -2.22 1.75
N ILE A 143 -14.50 -2.83 1.17
CA ILE A 143 -15.09 -2.42 -0.12
C ILE A 143 -15.65 -1.00 -0.01
N GLU A 144 -16.47 -0.71 0.99
CA GLU A 144 -17.05 0.62 1.22
C GLU A 144 -15.96 1.70 1.36
N ARG A 145 -14.89 1.40 2.10
CA ARG A 145 -13.76 2.32 2.23
C ARG A 145 -13.05 2.53 0.88
N MET A 146 -12.85 1.49 0.10
CA MET A 146 -12.22 1.60 -1.21
C MET A 146 -13.08 2.42 -2.19
N GLU A 147 -14.39 2.27 -2.18
CA GLU A 147 -15.30 3.09 -3.00
C GLU A 147 -15.19 4.59 -2.65
N LYS A 148 -15.16 4.91 -1.36
CA LYS A 148 -14.97 6.28 -0.88
C LYS A 148 -13.63 6.86 -1.35
N VAL A 149 -12.54 6.13 -1.14
CA VAL A 149 -11.17 6.51 -1.56
C VAL A 149 -11.11 6.76 -3.06
N ILE A 150 -11.61 5.83 -3.86
CA ILE A 150 -11.59 5.94 -5.32
C ILE A 150 -12.42 7.12 -5.79
N SER A 151 -13.60 7.34 -5.20
CA SER A 151 -14.46 8.50 -5.53
C SER A 151 -13.74 9.83 -5.30
N PHE A 152 -13.00 9.96 -4.20
CA PHE A 152 -12.18 11.14 -3.95
C PHE A 152 -11.06 11.28 -4.97
N LEU A 153 -10.32 10.21 -5.25
CA LEU A 153 -9.20 10.23 -6.19
C LEU A 153 -9.63 10.55 -7.63
N GLU A 154 -10.82 10.14 -8.05
CA GLU A 154 -11.37 10.49 -9.36
C GLU A 154 -11.57 12.00 -9.49
N GLY A 155 -12.06 12.66 -8.43
CA GLY A 155 -12.34 14.10 -8.38
C GLY A 155 -11.13 14.99 -8.06
N ALA A 156 -10.09 14.45 -7.44
CA ALA A 156 -8.92 15.23 -7.02
C ALA A 156 -8.16 15.84 -8.20
N GLN A 157 -7.57 17.02 -7.98
CA GLN A 157 -6.71 17.68 -8.98
C GLN A 157 -5.50 16.79 -9.29
N LYS A 158 -5.13 16.74 -10.58
CA LYS A 158 -3.97 15.96 -11.07
C LYS A 158 -3.20 16.75 -12.09
N TYR A 159 -1.90 16.48 -12.19
CA TYR A 159 -1.03 17.05 -13.21
C TYR A 159 -0.44 15.93 -14.05
N HIS A 160 -0.79 15.86 -15.34
CA HIS A 160 -0.43 14.72 -16.20
C HIS A 160 -0.75 13.35 -15.56
N GLY A 161 -1.91 13.27 -14.92
CA GLY A 161 -2.38 12.07 -14.23
C GLY A 161 -1.72 11.79 -12.88
N ALA A 162 -0.59 12.45 -12.53
CA ALA A 162 0.02 12.31 -11.22
C ALA A 162 -0.71 13.14 -10.16
N PHE A 163 -0.75 12.60 -8.96
CA PHE A 163 -1.29 13.25 -7.78
C PHE A 163 -0.24 14.18 -7.15
N SER A 164 -0.72 15.21 -6.46
CA SER A 164 0.14 16.09 -5.67
C SER A 164 0.52 15.42 -4.34
N HIS A 165 1.52 15.95 -3.66
CA HIS A 165 1.95 15.48 -2.36
C HIS A 165 0.82 15.54 -1.34
N TRP A 166 0.17 16.72 -1.23
CA TRP A 166 -0.89 17.00 -0.28
C TRP A 166 -2.18 17.50 -0.92
N TYR A 167 -3.30 17.20 -0.26
CA TYR A 167 -4.63 17.66 -0.63
C TYR A 167 -5.42 18.16 0.57
N ASP A 168 -6.37 19.05 0.31
CA ASP A 168 -7.48 19.30 1.22
C ASP A 168 -8.63 18.30 1.02
N SER A 169 -9.65 18.34 1.88
CA SER A 169 -10.83 17.45 1.80
C SER A 169 -11.72 17.68 0.57
N SER A 170 -11.50 18.75 -0.19
CA SER A 170 -12.21 19.04 -1.45
C SER A 170 -11.46 18.52 -2.67
N GLY A 171 -10.28 17.92 -2.49
CA GLY A 171 -9.43 17.42 -3.57
C GLY A 171 -8.60 18.49 -4.26
N ASN A 172 -8.44 19.68 -3.64
CA ASN A 172 -7.53 20.68 -4.14
C ASN A 172 -6.11 20.41 -3.64
N THR A 173 -5.12 20.63 -4.50
CA THR A 173 -3.72 20.56 -4.14
C THR A 173 -3.36 21.56 -3.06
N ILE A 174 -2.63 21.10 -2.03
CA ILE A 174 -1.93 21.93 -1.07
C ILE A 174 -0.44 21.90 -1.43
N GLN A 175 0.17 23.09 -1.57
CA GLN A 175 1.58 23.19 -1.88
C GLN A 175 2.45 22.60 -0.74
N PHE A 176 3.28 21.63 -1.08
CA PHE A 176 4.25 21.04 -0.15
C PHE A 176 5.49 21.93 0.00
N SER A 177 6.04 22.41 -1.13
CA SER A 177 7.18 23.31 -1.15
C SER A 177 7.17 24.17 -2.44
N GLN A 178 8.11 25.09 -2.56
CA GLN A 178 8.25 25.93 -3.77
C GLN A 178 8.59 25.13 -5.04
N LEU A 179 9.13 23.94 -4.87
CA LEU A 179 9.53 23.05 -5.98
C LEU A 179 8.58 21.84 -6.14
N ASP A 180 7.59 21.75 -5.26
CA ASP A 180 6.59 20.69 -5.22
C ASP A 180 5.21 21.30 -4.91
N ASP A 181 4.59 21.85 -5.95
CA ASP A 181 3.28 22.48 -5.94
C ASP A 181 2.33 21.91 -7.01
N GLY A 182 2.70 20.78 -7.61
CA GLY A 182 1.96 20.11 -8.67
C GLY A 182 1.94 18.60 -8.50
N GLY A 183 2.15 17.85 -9.59
CA GLY A 183 2.22 16.40 -9.56
C GLY A 183 3.52 15.90 -8.93
N ASP A 184 3.40 15.11 -7.89
CA ASP A 184 4.50 14.40 -7.24
C ASP A 184 4.52 12.94 -7.68
N ILE A 185 5.57 12.57 -8.44
CA ILE A 185 5.67 11.22 -9.02
C ILE A 185 6.02 10.17 -7.97
N VAL A 186 6.68 10.54 -6.88
CA VAL A 186 7.05 9.62 -5.79
C VAL A 186 5.81 9.27 -4.98
N GLU A 187 5.07 10.29 -4.54
CA GLU A 187 3.81 10.11 -3.81
C GLU A 187 2.77 9.37 -4.65
N THR A 188 2.70 9.70 -5.95
CA THR A 188 1.84 8.99 -6.91
C THR A 188 2.23 7.52 -7.03
N ALA A 189 3.52 7.18 -7.09
CA ALA A 189 3.97 5.80 -7.19
C ALA A 189 3.61 4.99 -5.94
N LEU A 190 3.77 5.57 -4.74
CA LEU A 190 3.38 4.93 -3.48
C LEU A 190 1.86 4.73 -3.39
N LEU A 191 1.06 5.75 -3.77
CA LEU A 191 -0.39 5.63 -3.84
C LEU A 191 -0.81 4.50 -4.79
N MET A 192 -0.24 4.48 -6.01
CA MET A 192 -0.56 3.47 -7.01
C MET A 192 -0.16 2.07 -6.56
N GLN A 193 0.93 1.92 -5.82
CA GLN A 193 1.31 0.62 -5.24
C GLN A 193 0.21 0.10 -4.31
N GLY A 194 -0.32 0.92 -3.42
CA GLY A 194 -1.44 0.56 -2.53
C GLY A 194 -2.70 0.20 -3.31
N LEU A 195 -3.07 1.02 -4.31
CA LEU A 195 -4.21 0.77 -5.17
C LEU A 195 -4.09 -0.55 -5.96
N LEU A 196 -2.91 -0.86 -6.50
CA LEU A 196 -2.68 -2.11 -7.23
C LEU A 196 -2.73 -3.34 -6.31
N ILE A 197 -2.28 -3.23 -5.06
CA ILE A 197 -2.45 -4.27 -4.03
C ILE A 197 -3.95 -4.51 -3.78
N ALA A 198 -4.71 -3.44 -3.53
CA ALA A 198 -6.15 -3.53 -3.31
C ALA A 198 -6.89 -4.11 -4.53
N ARG A 199 -6.54 -3.70 -5.76
CA ARG A 199 -7.09 -4.24 -7.00
C ARG A 199 -6.89 -5.75 -7.11
N GLN A 200 -5.73 -6.25 -6.69
CA GLN A 200 -5.41 -7.68 -6.72
C GLN A 200 -6.13 -8.45 -5.62
N TYR A 201 -6.33 -7.82 -4.46
CA TYR A 201 -6.97 -8.44 -3.30
C TYR A 201 -8.50 -8.53 -3.47
N PHE A 202 -9.15 -7.42 -3.83
CA PHE A 202 -10.59 -7.36 -4.10
C PHE A 202 -10.87 -7.92 -5.50
N SER A 203 -10.79 -9.24 -5.65
CA SER A 203 -10.83 -9.95 -6.94
C SER A 203 -12.01 -10.91 -7.10
N GLU A 204 -12.99 -10.85 -6.22
CA GLU A 204 -14.21 -11.64 -6.33
C GLU A 204 -15.10 -11.15 -7.48
N ASN A 205 -16.02 -12.02 -7.94
CA ASN A 205 -16.92 -11.73 -9.05
C ASN A 205 -18.18 -10.95 -8.59
N SER A 206 -18.02 -10.05 -7.61
CA SER A 206 -19.08 -9.10 -7.25
C SER A 206 -19.06 -7.89 -8.17
N THR A 207 -20.20 -7.18 -8.25
CA THR A 207 -20.31 -5.94 -9.02
C THR A 207 -19.39 -4.86 -8.44
N GLU A 208 -19.37 -4.72 -7.12
CA GLU A 208 -18.63 -3.72 -6.37
C GLU A 208 -17.12 -3.88 -6.57
N GLU A 209 -16.59 -5.09 -6.40
CA GLU A 209 -15.18 -5.36 -6.59
C GLU A 209 -14.75 -5.23 -8.05
N THR A 210 -15.64 -5.55 -8.99
CA THR A 210 -15.39 -5.33 -10.41
C THR A 210 -15.27 -3.84 -10.73
N ILE A 211 -16.13 -3.00 -10.14
CA ILE A 211 -16.07 -1.55 -10.28
C ILE A 211 -14.78 -1.00 -9.69
N ILE A 212 -14.41 -1.42 -8.48
CA ILE A 212 -13.16 -1.04 -7.81
C ILE A 212 -11.96 -1.35 -8.72
N ARG A 213 -11.85 -2.57 -9.22
CA ARG A 213 -10.73 -2.97 -10.11
C ARG A 213 -10.64 -2.13 -11.37
N ASN A 214 -11.77 -1.88 -12.01
CA ASN A 214 -11.81 -1.09 -13.25
C ASN A 214 -11.41 0.36 -13.01
N LYS A 215 -11.91 0.98 -11.94
CA LYS A 215 -11.58 2.36 -11.59
C LYS A 215 -10.11 2.51 -11.20
N ILE A 216 -9.55 1.58 -10.43
CA ILE A 216 -8.11 1.56 -10.12
C ILE A 216 -7.29 1.44 -11.41
N THR A 217 -7.69 0.57 -12.32
CA THR A 217 -7.02 0.43 -13.62
C THR A 217 -7.05 1.75 -14.39
N THR A 218 -8.20 2.43 -14.45
CA THR A 218 -8.33 3.74 -15.10
C THR A 218 -7.42 4.80 -14.46
N LEU A 219 -7.35 4.86 -13.12
CA LEU A 219 -6.47 5.79 -12.42
C LEU A 219 -4.99 5.51 -12.71
N TRP A 220 -4.61 4.24 -12.75
CA TRP A 220 -3.25 3.80 -13.06
C TRP A 220 -2.84 4.16 -14.50
N GLU A 221 -3.70 3.87 -15.48
CA GLU A 221 -3.44 4.11 -16.90
C GLU A 221 -3.46 5.61 -17.26
N ALA A 222 -4.13 6.45 -16.45
CA ALA A 222 -4.18 7.89 -16.64
C ALA A 222 -2.87 8.61 -16.27
N VAL A 223 -1.96 7.97 -15.54
CA VAL A 223 -0.69 8.59 -15.17
C VAL A 223 0.28 8.56 -16.37
N GLU A 224 0.67 9.72 -16.83
CA GLU A 224 1.61 9.89 -17.94
C GLU A 224 3.07 9.74 -17.48
N TRP A 225 3.45 8.54 -17.02
CA TRP A 225 4.78 8.24 -16.46
C TRP A 225 5.92 8.72 -17.38
N THR A 226 5.78 8.53 -18.68
CA THR A 226 6.79 8.92 -19.67
C THR A 226 6.94 10.43 -19.81
N TRP A 227 5.89 11.20 -19.53
CA TRP A 227 5.95 12.65 -19.51
C TRP A 227 6.95 13.14 -18.45
N TYR A 228 6.94 12.52 -17.28
CA TYR A 228 7.82 12.86 -16.15
C TYR A 228 9.30 12.51 -16.38
N THR A 229 9.61 11.64 -17.34
CA THR A 229 11.01 11.36 -17.71
C THR A 229 11.62 12.49 -18.56
N GLN A 230 10.83 13.44 -19.08
CA GLN A 230 11.25 14.53 -19.96
C GLN A 230 12.11 14.05 -21.14
N GLY A 231 11.78 12.89 -21.70
CA GLY A 231 12.49 12.27 -22.80
C GLY A 231 13.80 11.57 -22.41
N GLN A 232 14.09 11.46 -21.14
CA GLN A 232 15.22 10.68 -20.63
C GLN A 232 14.79 9.21 -20.41
N ASN A 233 15.70 8.27 -20.73
CA ASN A 233 15.46 6.83 -20.48
C ASN A 233 15.78 6.44 -19.01
N LYS A 234 15.65 7.37 -18.08
CA LYS A 234 15.90 7.17 -16.64
C LYS A 234 14.74 7.76 -15.84
N ILE A 235 14.25 6.98 -14.91
CA ILE A 235 13.42 7.43 -13.82
C ILE A 235 14.34 7.71 -12.63
#